data_688d58ecdff9e446a0241b51182a0d32
#
_entry.id   688d58ecdff9e446a0241b51182a0d32
#
_cell.length_a   1.000
_cell.length_b   1.000
_cell.length_c   1.000
_cell.angle_alpha   90.00
_cell.angle_beta   90.00
_cell.angle_gamma   90.00
#
_symmetry.space_group_name_H-M   'P 1'
#
loop_
_entity.id
_entity.type
_entity.pdbx_description
1 polymer ?
#
loop_
_entity_poly.entity_id
_entity_poly.type
_entity_poly.pdbx_seq_one_letter_code
_entity_poly.pdbx_strand_id
1 'polypeptide(L)'
;MHLSEHLSHKMNLVYVCLYINYTEVIDHNAVVNALRRVKDPKSGQDIISAKMVEDFRVEEPNIYFSIVLKTNDSELKSALNFACMEEISKIFPQAQVHIHLKISGDSESGDSVLPQVKNIIAVASGKGGVGKSTVSVNLAVSLANLGYKVGLIDADLYGPSIPTMMGLSGQRPKVELLYGKHKLIPLKAHGVNVISIGFIVEPEQAVVLRGPRLGGLLRQFIQDCLWPELDFLVIDLPPGTGDIQLTLVQTVPVTGAIMVTTPQEVAVIDAVKAMNMFLLPNVNVPILGVVENMSWFTPEELPDNKYYLFGKGGGEQLARLAESSILAQIPLVQSVREAGDMGLPAAAQQGHILSGIFSKMAQNTVHQIQKRNELSEPTRIVKVQS
;
A
#
# COMPACT_ATOMS: atom_id res chain seq x y z
N MET A 1 -55.46 50.26 7.62
CA MET A 1 -54.08 49.70 7.75
C MET A 1 -54.14 48.31 8.38
N HIS A 2 -54.97 47.39 7.84
CA HIS A 2 -55.14 46.01 8.37
C HIS A 2 -55.61 45.04 7.30
N LEU A 3 -55.13 45.16 6.05
CA LEU A 3 -55.45 44.20 4.95
C LEU A 3 -54.26 43.72 4.12
N SER A 4 -53.02 44.10 4.50
CA SER A 4 -51.81 43.73 3.78
C SER A 4 -51.01 42.59 4.42
N GLU A 5 -51.30 42.20 5.69
CA GLU A 5 -50.56 41.13 6.38
C GLU A 5 -51.13 39.72 6.18
N HIS A 6 -52.41 39.58 5.77
CA HIS A 6 -53.04 38.29 5.56
C HIS A 6 -52.75 37.64 4.20
N LEU A 7 -52.25 38.40 3.21
CA LEU A 7 -51.88 37.87 1.88
C LEU A 7 -50.44 37.36 1.80
N SER A 8 -49.54 37.87 2.67
CA SER A 8 -48.14 37.45 2.72
C SER A 8 -47.97 36.06 3.34
N HIS A 9 -48.86 35.66 4.30
CA HIS A 9 -48.74 34.35 4.98
C HIS A 9 -49.29 33.16 4.15
N LYS A 10 -50.25 33.43 3.25
CA LYS A 10 -50.76 32.37 2.35
C LYS A 10 -49.91 32.14 1.12
N MET A 11 -49.14 33.11 0.66
CA MET A 11 -48.19 32.93 -0.44
C MET A 11 -46.92 32.15 -0.03
N ASN A 12 -46.47 32.25 1.23
CA ASN A 12 -45.34 31.51 1.72
C ASN A 12 -45.62 30.00 2.01
N LEU A 13 -46.90 29.65 2.26
CA LEU A 13 -47.27 28.24 2.47
C LEU A 13 -47.40 27.45 1.15
N VAL A 14 -47.67 28.10 0.03
CA VAL A 14 -47.76 27.46 -1.29
C VAL A 14 -46.37 27.25 -1.91
N TYR A 15 -45.38 28.10 -1.56
CA TYR A 15 -43.99 27.90 -2.01
C TYR A 15 -43.21 26.88 -1.20
N VAL A 16 -43.60 26.62 0.06
CA VAL A 16 -42.97 25.58 0.91
C VAL A 16 -43.47 24.15 0.57
N CYS A 17 -44.64 24.01 -0.03
CA CYS A 17 -45.18 22.71 -0.47
C CYS A 17 -44.66 22.24 -1.84
N LEU A 18 -43.88 23.04 -2.57
CA LEU A 18 -43.33 22.70 -3.90
C LEU A 18 -41.84 22.26 -3.87
N TYR A 19 -41.22 22.19 -2.67
CA TYR A 19 -39.88 21.67 -2.46
C TYR A 19 -39.83 20.45 -1.49
N ILE A 20 -40.87 19.63 -1.50
CA ILE A 20 -40.72 18.24 -1.05
C ILE A 20 -40.10 17.53 -2.24
N ASN A 21 -38.78 17.50 -2.29
CA ASN A 21 -38.07 16.54 -3.06
C ASN A 21 -38.59 15.13 -2.63
N TYR A 22 -39.43 14.55 -3.46
CA TYR A 22 -39.63 13.10 -3.44
C TYR A 22 -38.24 12.50 -3.70
N THR A 23 -37.51 12.17 -2.66
CA THR A 23 -36.46 11.17 -2.75
C THR A 23 -37.20 9.88 -3.10
N GLU A 24 -37.24 9.53 -4.39
CA GLU A 24 -37.73 8.22 -4.83
C GLU A 24 -36.91 7.19 -4.07
N VAL A 25 -37.58 6.46 -3.18
CA VAL A 25 -36.95 5.32 -2.48
C VAL A 25 -36.48 4.34 -3.54
N ILE A 26 -35.18 4.03 -3.55
CA ILE A 26 -34.60 3.12 -4.55
C ILE A 26 -35.05 1.69 -4.21
N ASP A 27 -36.09 1.22 -4.92
CA ASP A 27 -36.57 -0.15 -4.74
C ASP A 27 -35.56 -1.18 -5.30
N HIS A 28 -35.13 -2.07 -4.45
CA HIS A 28 -34.22 -3.17 -4.75
C HIS A 28 -34.68 -4.01 -5.95
N ASN A 29 -35.98 -4.35 -6.01
CA ASN A 29 -36.52 -5.16 -7.10
C ASN A 29 -36.57 -4.39 -8.42
N ALA A 30 -36.80 -3.08 -8.38
CA ALA A 30 -36.76 -2.23 -9.57
C ALA A 30 -35.34 -2.19 -10.17
N VAL A 31 -34.30 -2.10 -9.35
CA VAL A 31 -32.90 -2.15 -9.81
C VAL A 31 -32.56 -3.51 -10.40
N VAL A 32 -32.94 -4.61 -9.75
CA VAL A 32 -32.75 -5.99 -10.29
C VAL A 32 -33.47 -6.16 -11.63
N ASN A 33 -34.67 -5.63 -11.77
CA ASN A 33 -35.42 -5.67 -13.03
C ASN A 33 -34.77 -4.80 -14.14
N ALA A 34 -34.15 -3.71 -13.80
CA ALA A 34 -33.32 -2.93 -14.73
C ALA A 34 -32.13 -3.74 -15.22
N LEU A 35 -31.39 -4.37 -14.31
CA LEU A 35 -30.22 -5.19 -14.62
C LEU A 35 -30.55 -6.43 -15.46
N ARG A 36 -31.78 -6.99 -15.38
CA ARG A 36 -32.26 -8.07 -16.27
C ARG A 36 -32.40 -7.65 -17.75
N ARG A 37 -32.41 -6.35 -18.05
CA ARG A 37 -32.43 -5.86 -19.43
C ARG A 37 -31.05 -5.84 -20.05
N VAL A 38 -30.01 -5.87 -19.25
CA VAL A 38 -28.63 -5.90 -19.70
C VAL A 38 -28.25 -7.35 -20.05
N LYS A 39 -27.82 -7.56 -21.29
CA LYS A 39 -27.42 -8.88 -21.80
C LYS A 39 -25.91 -8.99 -21.89
N ASP A 40 -25.37 -10.15 -21.49
CA ASP A 40 -24.00 -10.50 -21.77
C ASP A 40 -23.82 -10.72 -23.28
N PRO A 41 -22.98 -9.95 -23.97
CA PRO A 41 -22.78 -10.07 -25.43
C PRO A 41 -22.30 -11.45 -25.89
N LYS A 42 -21.65 -12.23 -24.99
CA LYS A 42 -21.09 -13.54 -25.33
C LYS A 42 -22.13 -14.67 -25.22
N SER A 43 -22.95 -14.64 -24.19
CA SER A 43 -23.95 -15.70 -23.94
C SER A 43 -25.37 -15.34 -24.42
N GLY A 44 -25.66 -14.07 -24.65
CA GLY A 44 -26.97 -13.53 -24.96
C GLY A 44 -27.99 -13.58 -23.81
N GLN A 45 -27.60 -14.12 -22.65
CA GLN A 45 -28.42 -14.15 -21.43
C GLN A 45 -28.35 -12.83 -20.68
N ASP A 46 -29.40 -12.50 -19.90
CA ASP A 46 -29.32 -11.35 -18.99
C ASP A 46 -28.34 -11.61 -17.84
N ILE A 47 -27.69 -10.55 -17.36
CA ILE A 47 -26.61 -10.65 -16.37
C ILE A 47 -27.07 -11.19 -15.00
N ILE A 48 -28.35 -11.07 -14.65
CA ILE A 48 -28.93 -11.63 -13.42
C ILE A 48 -29.12 -13.16 -13.57
N SER A 49 -29.77 -13.62 -14.67
CA SER A 49 -29.96 -15.03 -14.95
C SER A 49 -28.64 -15.77 -15.22
N ALA A 50 -27.65 -15.08 -15.78
CA ALA A 50 -26.29 -15.57 -15.95
C ALA A 50 -25.48 -15.62 -14.64
N LYS A 51 -26.05 -15.20 -13.50
CA LYS A 51 -25.41 -15.11 -12.19
C LYS A 51 -24.10 -14.29 -12.21
N MET A 52 -24.10 -13.23 -13.02
CA MET A 52 -22.94 -12.34 -13.17
C MET A 52 -22.96 -11.21 -12.14
N VAL A 53 -24.05 -10.98 -11.40
CA VAL A 53 -24.17 -9.90 -10.43
C VAL A 53 -24.00 -10.45 -9.02
N GLU A 54 -23.05 -9.88 -8.27
CA GLU A 54 -22.74 -10.18 -6.87
C GLU A 54 -22.70 -8.90 -6.02
N ASP A 55 -22.67 -9.03 -4.70
CA ASP A 55 -22.49 -7.96 -3.69
C ASP A 55 -23.50 -6.81 -3.85
N PHE A 56 -24.71 -7.10 -4.32
CA PHE A 56 -25.73 -6.09 -4.56
C PHE A 56 -26.24 -5.49 -3.26
N ARG A 57 -26.15 -4.16 -3.14
CA ARG A 57 -26.66 -3.39 -2.01
C ARG A 57 -27.11 -1.99 -2.44
N VAL A 58 -28.10 -1.46 -1.77
CA VAL A 58 -28.63 -0.11 -1.95
C VAL A 58 -28.45 0.66 -0.66
N GLU A 59 -27.71 1.76 -0.73
CA GLU A 59 -27.47 2.72 0.36
C GLU A 59 -27.80 4.11 -0.18
N GLU A 60 -29.07 4.51 -0.13
CA GLU A 60 -29.57 5.73 -0.77
C GLU A 60 -28.66 6.95 -0.54
N PRO A 61 -28.33 7.69 -1.62
CA PRO A 61 -28.74 7.55 -3.01
C PRO A 61 -27.84 6.61 -3.84
N ASN A 62 -27.00 5.76 -3.21
CA ASN A 62 -25.98 4.94 -3.85
C ASN A 62 -26.46 3.51 -4.09
N ILE A 63 -26.13 2.95 -5.26
CA ILE A 63 -26.34 1.55 -5.64
C ILE A 63 -24.99 0.92 -5.90
N TYR A 64 -24.67 -0.18 -5.21
CA TYR A 64 -23.40 -0.90 -5.33
C TYR A 64 -23.66 -2.33 -5.80
N PHE A 65 -22.87 -2.82 -6.75
CA PHE A 65 -22.83 -4.23 -7.12
C PHE A 65 -21.56 -4.57 -7.90
N SER A 66 -21.24 -5.87 -7.94
CA SER A 66 -20.13 -6.42 -8.71
C SER A 66 -20.65 -7.17 -9.93
N ILE A 67 -19.96 -7.08 -11.07
CA ILE A 67 -20.21 -7.92 -12.26
C ILE A 67 -19.04 -8.87 -12.43
N VAL A 68 -19.32 -10.18 -12.41
CA VAL A 68 -18.32 -11.24 -12.58
C VAL A 68 -18.23 -11.62 -14.05
N LEU A 69 -17.04 -11.44 -14.64
CA LEU A 69 -16.73 -11.73 -16.05
C LEU A 69 -15.84 -12.98 -16.16
N LYS A 70 -16.01 -13.76 -17.21
CA LYS A 70 -15.17 -14.95 -17.47
C LYS A 70 -13.84 -14.62 -18.15
N THR A 71 -13.66 -13.41 -18.66
CA THR A 71 -12.47 -12.98 -19.42
C THR A 71 -12.08 -11.55 -19.09
N ASN A 72 -10.79 -11.24 -19.17
CA ASN A 72 -10.25 -9.89 -18.95
C ASN A 72 -10.33 -9.03 -20.22
N ASP A 73 -11.51 -8.91 -20.79
CA ASP A 73 -11.77 -8.19 -22.03
C ASP A 73 -12.21 -6.76 -21.71
N SER A 74 -11.40 -5.76 -22.10
CA SER A 74 -11.63 -4.35 -21.77
C SER A 74 -12.86 -3.75 -22.49
N GLU A 75 -13.17 -4.24 -23.71
CA GLU A 75 -14.34 -3.77 -24.45
C GLU A 75 -15.62 -4.30 -23.81
N LEU A 76 -15.63 -5.57 -23.41
CA LEU A 76 -16.74 -6.19 -22.68
C LEU A 76 -16.99 -5.51 -21.34
N LYS A 77 -15.92 -5.18 -20.59
CA LYS A 77 -16.02 -4.43 -19.33
C LYS A 77 -16.69 -3.08 -19.51
N SER A 78 -16.23 -2.32 -20.51
CA SER A 78 -16.77 -0.99 -20.80
C SER A 78 -18.23 -1.06 -21.26
N ALA A 79 -18.57 -2.01 -22.12
CA ALA A 79 -19.92 -2.20 -22.64
C ALA A 79 -20.93 -2.56 -21.54
N LEU A 80 -20.59 -3.52 -20.66
CA LEU A 80 -21.47 -3.92 -19.55
C LEU A 80 -21.61 -2.83 -18.49
N ASN A 81 -20.52 -2.14 -18.17
CA ASN A 81 -20.56 -1.02 -17.23
C ASN A 81 -21.51 0.09 -17.74
N PHE A 82 -21.38 0.48 -19.01
CA PHE A 82 -22.22 1.49 -19.63
C PHE A 82 -23.70 1.05 -19.69
N ALA A 83 -23.97 -0.17 -20.12
CA ALA A 83 -25.32 -0.71 -20.22
C ALA A 83 -26.04 -0.77 -18.85
N CYS A 84 -25.34 -1.16 -17.78
CA CYS A 84 -25.91 -1.17 -16.43
C CYS A 84 -26.20 0.24 -15.94
N MET A 85 -25.30 1.19 -16.13
CA MET A 85 -25.52 2.58 -15.77
C MET A 85 -26.70 3.18 -16.53
N GLU A 86 -26.81 2.91 -17.82
CA GLU A 86 -27.90 3.39 -18.66
C GLU A 86 -29.26 2.85 -18.20
N GLU A 87 -29.39 1.54 -17.96
CA GLU A 87 -30.68 0.94 -17.56
C GLU A 87 -31.12 1.37 -16.15
N ILE A 88 -30.18 1.55 -15.22
CA ILE A 88 -30.51 2.06 -13.88
C ILE A 88 -30.87 3.54 -13.93
N SER A 89 -30.15 4.37 -14.70
CA SER A 89 -30.42 5.79 -14.81
C SER A 89 -31.78 6.11 -15.46
N LYS A 90 -32.33 5.20 -16.31
CA LYS A 90 -33.68 5.34 -16.86
C LYS A 90 -34.76 5.29 -15.78
N ILE A 91 -34.52 4.57 -14.67
CA ILE A 91 -35.49 4.39 -13.58
C ILE A 91 -35.16 5.31 -12.41
N PHE A 92 -33.88 5.45 -12.08
CA PHE A 92 -33.39 6.26 -10.97
C PHE A 92 -32.34 7.29 -11.45
N PRO A 93 -32.77 8.43 -12.06
CA PRO A 93 -31.85 9.42 -12.64
C PRO A 93 -30.93 10.09 -11.62
N GLN A 94 -31.33 10.09 -10.34
CA GLN A 94 -30.57 10.71 -9.24
C GLN A 94 -29.67 9.70 -8.48
N ALA A 95 -29.74 8.40 -8.79
CA ALA A 95 -28.95 7.38 -8.12
C ALA A 95 -27.48 7.42 -8.57
N GLN A 96 -26.59 7.27 -7.63
CA GLN A 96 -25.15 7.08 -7.89
C GLN A 96 -24.85 5.58 -7.98
N VAL A 97 -24.50 5.12 -9.18
CA VAL A 97 -24.25 3.70 -9.43
C VAL A 97 -22.76 3.39 -9.37
N HIS A 98 -22.39 2.45 -8.50
CA HIS A 98 -21.02 2.00 -8.28
C HIS A 98 -20.89 0.54 -8.71
N ILE A 99 -20.26 0.29 -9.86
CA ILE A 99 -20.11 -1.03 -10.44
C ILE A 99 -18.66 -1.50 -10.27
N HIS A 100 -18.48 -2.66 -9.65
CA HIS A 100 -17.19 -3.32 -9.56
C HIS A 100 -17.12 -4.49 -10.54
N LEU A 101 -16.07 -4.55 -11.40
CA LEU A 101 -15.91 -5.60 -12.39
C LEU A 101 -14.89 -6.65 -11.91
N LYS A 102 -15.35 -7.88 -11.67
CA LYS A 102 -14.54 -9.04 -11.25
C LYS A 102 -14.35 -10.02 -12.40
N ILE A 103 -13.28 -10.82 -12.40
CA ILE A 103 -13.06 -11.90 -13.37
C ILE A 103 -13.35 -13.24 -12.69
N SER A 104 -14.21 -14.06 -13.32
CA SER A 104 -14.51 -15.42 -12.85
C SER A 104 -13.30 -16.32 -13.09
N GLY A 105 -12.69 -16.81 -12.02
CA GLY A 105 -11.47 -17.62 -12.08
C GLY A 105 -10.39 -17.07 -11.16
N ASP A 106 -10.49 -15.82 -10.74
CA ASP A 106 -9.80 -15.33 -9.56
C ASP A 106 -10.53 -15.90 -8.33
N SER A 107 -10.20 -17.16 -8.00
CA SER A 107 -10.59 -17.77 -6.74
C SER A 107 -10.25 -16.80 -5.63
N GLU A 108 -11.25 -16.33 -4.89
CA GLU A 108 -11.17 -15.65 -3.58
C GLU A 108 -9.81 -15.02 -3.21
N SER A 109 -9.19 -14.29 -4.11
CA SER A 109 -8.25 -13.26 -3.72
C SER A 109 -9.14 -12.17 -3.11
N GLY A 110 -9.26 -12.19 -1.79
CA GLY A 110 -9.97 -11.15 -1.04
C GLY A 110 -9.58 -9.80 -1.62
N ASP A 111 -10.58 -8.94 -1.87
CA ASP A 111 -10.45 -7.63 -2.52
C ASP A 111 -9.07 -7.03 -2.25
N SER A 112 -8.15 -7.17 -3.22
CA SER A 112 -6.81 -6.60 -3.07
C SER A 112 -6.99 -5.09 -3.03
N VAL A 113 -6.75 -4.50 -1.89
CA VAL A 113 -6.83 -3.06 -1.68
C VAL A 113 -5.93 -2.29 -2.66
N LEU A 114 -4.93 -2.98 -3.23
CA LEU A 114 -3.96 -2.46 -4.19
C LEU A 114 -3.82 -3.41 -5.40
N PRO A 115 -4.84 -3.56 -6.26
CA PRO A 115 -4.78 -4.50 -7.40
C PRO A 115 -3.73 -4.12 -8.45
N GLN A 116 -3.29 -2.85 -8.47
CA GLN A 116 -2.27 -2.33 -9.37
C GLN A 116 -0.83 -2.59 -8.88
N VAL A 117 -0.65 -3.18 -7.69
CA VAL A 117 0.66 -3.48 -7.10
C VAL A 117 0.91 -4.98 -7.16
N LYS A 118 1.99 -5.41 -7.85
CA LYS A 118 2.29 -6.83 -8.03
C LYS A 118 2.89 -7.48 -6.78
N ASN A 119 3.83 -6.78 -6.12
CA ASN A 119 4.54 -7.31 -4.96
C ASN A 119 4.65 -6.25 -3.87
N ILE A 120 4.33 -6.61 -2.63
CA ILE A 120 4.43 -5.75 -1.45
C ILE A 120 5.51 -6.31 -0.54
N ILE A 121 6.55 -5.52 -0.29
CA ILE A 121 7.71 -5.89 0.50
C ILE A 121 7.68 -5.11 1.82
N ALA A 122 7.59 -5.80 2.94
CA ALA A 122 7.76 -5.19 4.25
C ALA A 122 9.24 -5.16 4.62
N VAL A 123 9.78 -4.00 5.02
CA VAL A 123 11.13 -3.89 5.59
C VAL A 123 10.99 -3.68 7.09
N ALA A 124 11.51 -4.60 7.87
CA ALA A 124 11.33 -4.67 9.32
C ALA A 124 12.67 -4.81 10.06
N SER A 125 12.67 -4.40 11.32
CA SER A 125 13.81 -4.60 12.23
C SER A 125 13.33 -4.82 13.66
N GLY A 126 14.13 -5.50 14.47
CA GLY A 126 13.81 -5.75 15.88
C GLY A 126 13.96 -4.51 16.74
N LYS A 127 14.89 -3.62 16.42
CA LYS A 127 15.13 -2.37 17.16
C LYS A 127 15.46 -1.20 16.25
N GLY A 128 15.37 0.01 16.79
CA GLY A 128 15.79 1.24 16.10
C GLY A 128 17.31 1.35 15.96
N GLY A 129 17.75 2.19 15.01
CA GLY A 129 19.18 2.50 14.82
C GLY A 129 19.95 1.47 14.00
N VAL A 130 19.36 0.40 13.49
CA VAL A 130 20.05 -0.60 12.64
C VAL A 130 20.16 -0.16 11.16
N GLY A 131 19.62 1.00 10.79
CA GLY A 131 19.63 1.52 9.42
C GLY A 131 18.56 0.97 8.52
N LYS A 132 17.42 0.55 9.06
CA LYS A 132 16.25 0.03 8.32
C LYS A 132 15.83 0.95 7.18
N SER A 133 15.58 2.23 7.46
CA SER A 133 15.13 3.21 6.45
C SER A 133 16.21 3.48 5.39
N THR A 134 17.51 3.45 5.75
CA THR A 134 18.61 3.50 4.77
C THR A 134 18.54 2.31 3.82
N VAL A 135 18.28 1.10 4.32
CA VAL A 135 18.10 -0.10 3.50
C VAL A 135 16.86 0.04 2.62
N SER A 136 15.72 0.47 3.17
CA SER A 136 14.45 0.65 2.44
C SER A 136 14.58 1.61 1.27
N VAL A 137 15.18 2.79 1.50
CA VAL A 137 15.42 3.81 0.48
C VAL A 137 16.33 3.29 -0.62
N ASN A 138 17.50 2.73 -0.25
CA ASN A 138 18.46 2.26 -1.25
C ASN A 138 17.96 1.01 -2.00
N LEU A 139 17.13 0.15 -1.38
CA LEU A 139 16.44 -0.95 -2.06
C LEU A 139 15.45 -0.41 -3.10
N ALA A 140 14.59 0.53 -2.71
CA ALA A 140 13.59 1.10 -3.61
C ALA A 140 14.25 1.79 -4.83
N VAL A 141 15.29 2.61 -4.59
CA VAL A 141 16.04 3.28 -5.67
C VAL A 141 16.77 2.26 -6.55
N SER A 142 17.38 1.20 -5.97
CA SER A 142 18.05 0.17 -6.75
C SER A 142 17.08 -0.64 -7.61
N LEU A 143 15.88 -0.94 -7.11
CA LEU A 143 14.83 -1.58 -7.91
C LEU A 143 14.39 -0.67 -9.07
N ALA A 144 14.25 0.64 -8.84
CA ALA A 144 13.94 1.60 -9.89
C ALA A 144 15.07 1.69 -10.95
N ASN A 145 16.34 1.65 -10.52
CA ASN A 145 17.50 1.62 -11.40
C ASN A 145 17.57 0.33 -12.26
N LEU A 146 17.00 -0.77 -11.79
CA LEU A 146 16.83 -2.01 -12.55
C LEU A 146 15.64 -1.96 -13.53
N GLY A 147 14.91 -0.84 -13.61
CA GLY A 147 13.81 -0.63 -14.55
C GLY A 147 12.43 -0.98 -14.02
N TYR A 148 12.29 -1.34 -12.73
CA TYR A 148 10.99 -1.63 -12.12
C TYR A 148 10.24 -0.37 -11.74
N LYS A 149 8.91 -0.43 -11.77
CA LYS A 149 8.00 0.60 -11.24
C LYS A 149 7.90 0.42 -9.72
N VAL A 150 8.37 1.39 -8.95
CA VAL A 150 8.54 1.25 -7.49
C VAL A 150 7.78 2.32 -6.72
N GLY A 151 7.12 1.89 -5.65
CA GLY A 151 6.58 2.73 -4.60
C GLY A 151 7.31 2.50 -3.28
N LEU A 152 7.37 3.53 -2.44
CA LEU A 152 7.94 3.50 -1.09
C LEU A 152 6.98 4.16 -0.11
N ILE A 153 6.57 3.43 0.93
CA ILE A 153 5.82 3.96 2.08
C ILE A 153 6.75 4.03 3.28
N ASP A 154 6.85 5.20 3.89
CA ASP A 154 7.44 5.40 5.21
C ASP A 154 6.33 5.35 6.27
N ALA A 155 6.30 4.27 7.02
CA ALA A 155 5.34 4.04 8.10
C ALA A 155 5.98 4.24 9.50
N ASP A 156 7.24 4.71 9.58
CA ASP A 156 7.92 4.97 10.85
C ASP A 156 7.58 6.37 11.38
N LEU A 157 6.53 6.46 12.20
CA LEU A 157 6.10 7.73 12.78
C LEU A 157 7.12 8.35 13.74
N TYR A 158 7.87 7.52 14.46
CA TYR A 158 8.75 8.00 15.53
C TYR A 158 10.05 8.60 14.99
N GLY A 159 10.35 8.38 13.73
CA GLY A 159 11.53 8.93 13.08
C GLY A 159 11.40 8.90 11.55
N PRO A 160 10.43 9.64 10.98
CA PRO A 160 10.20 9.64 9.53
C PRO A 160 11.40 10.26 8.82
N SER A 161 12.37 9.43 8.44
CA SER A 161 13.63 9.85 7.85
C SER A 161 13.63 9.84 6.31
N ILE A 162 12.68 9.14 5.70
CA ILE A 162 12.60 8.98 4.24
C ILE A 162 12.43 10.31 3.49
N PRO A 163 11.64 11.31 3.96
CA PRO A 163 11.58 12.62 3.32
C PRO A 163 12.96 13.26 3.15
N THR A 164 13.78 13.23 4.20
CA THR A 164 15.14 13.76 4.15
C THR A 164 16.03 12.95 3.21
N MET A 165 16.05 11.62 3.36
CA MET A 165 16.88 10.73 2.56
C MET A 165 16.56 10.75 1.07
N MET A 166 15.32 11.10 0.70
CA MET A 166 14.86 11.19 -0.69
C MET A 166 14.90 12.61 -1.26
N GLY A 167 15.37 13.62 -0.49
CA GLY A 167 15.39 15.02 -0.92
C GLY A 167 14.00 15.64 -1.06
N LEU A 168 13.03 15.17 -0.29
CA LEU A 168 11.63 15.59 -0.33
C LEU A 168 11.21 16.37 0.94
N SER A 169 12.16 16.75 1.80
CA SER A 169 11.90 17.54 3.01
C SER A 169 11.15 18.83 2.68
N GLY A 170 10.12 19.15 3.46
CA GLY A 170 9.29 20.34 3.27
C GLY A 170 8.29 20.26 2.10
N GLN A 171 8.30 19.20 1.29
CA GLN A 171 7.30 18.98 0.25
C GLN A 171 6.07 18.28 0.84
N ARG A 172 4.89 18.55 0.25
CA ARG A 172 3.63 17.92 0.64
C ARG A 172 2.96 17.25 -0.55
N PRO A 173 2.39 16.04 -0.42
CA PRO A 173 1.60 15.39 -1.43
C PRO A 173 0.41 16.27 -1.83
N LYS A 174 0.10 16.31 -3.12
CA LYS A 174 -1.14 16.93 -3.58
C LYS A 174 -2.32 16.06 -3.19
N VAL A 175 -3.43 16.72 -2.89
CA VAL A 175 -4.72 16.07 -2.65
C VAL A 175 -5.61 16.34 -3.85
N GLU A 176 -6.09 15.30 -4.50
CA GLU A 176 -7.09 15.41 -5.57
C GLU A 176 -8.43 14.85 -5.12
N LEU A 177 -9.52 15.48 -5.54
CA LEU A 177 -10.87 14.99 -5.30
C LEU A 177 -11.26 14.09 -6.46
N LEU A 178 -11.28 12.78 -6.22
CA LEU A 178 -11.69 11.77 -7.19
C LEU A 178 -12.87 10.98 -6.65
N TYR A 179 -13.96 10.94 -7.42
CA TYR A 179 -15.20 10.23 -7.03
C TYR A 179 -15.72 10.61 -5.65
N GLY A 180 -15.61 11.91 -5.28
CA GLY A 180 -16.06 12.42 -3.98
C GLY A 180 -15.15 12.08 -2.80
N LYS A 181 -13.99 11.43 -3.04
CA LYS A 181 -12.99 11.11 -2.01
C LYS A 181 -11.69 11.88 -2.25
N HIS A 182 -11.10 12.37 -1.16
CA HIS A 182 -9.77 12.96 -1.21
C HIS A 182 -8.72 11.88 -1.39
N LYS A 183 -7.94 11.96 -2.46
CA LYS A 183 -6.85 11.03 -2.77
C LYS A 183 -5.50 11.73 -2.72
N LEU A 184 -4.50 11.09 -2.12
CA LEU A 184 -3.14 11.57 -2.05
C LEU A 184 -2.36 11.17 -3.32
N ILE A 185 -1.65 12.11 -3.92
CA ILE A 185 -0.74 11.82 -5.03
C ILE A 185 0.66 11.65 -4.46
N PRO A 186 1.32 10.47 -4.66
CA PRO A 186 2.66 10.25 -4.15
C PRO A 186 3.65 11.25 -4.78
N LEU A 187 4.61 11.71 -3.99
CA LEU A 187 5.74 12.48 -4.50
C LEU A 187 6.69 11.57 -5.28
N LYS A 188 7.48 12.14 -6.17
CA LYS A 188 8.46 11.38 -6.98
C LYS A 188 9.86 11.87 -6.70
N ALA A 189 10.77 10.95 -6.38
CA ALA A 189 12.19 11.21 -6.28
C ALA A 189 12.97 9.96 -6.69
N HIS A 190 14.10 10.13 -7.37
CA HIS A 190 15.01 9.06 -7.80
C HIS A 190 14.30 7.86 -8.49
N GLY A 191 13.27 8.14 -9.31
CA GLY A 191 12.49 7.11 -9.99
C GLY A 191 11.45 6.37 -9.15
N VAL A 192 11.29 6.72 -7.87
CA VAL A 192 10.39 6.09 -6.90
C VAL A 192 9.21 6.99 -6.57
N ASN A 193 8.01 6.41 -6.41
CA ASN A 193 6.82 7.11 -5.90
C ASN A 193 6.82 6.99 -4.37
N VAL A 194 6.78 8.09 -3.63
CA VAL A 194 7.03 8.13 -2.18
C VAL A 194 5.85 8.73 -1.44
N ILE A 195 5.40 8.05 -0.39
CA ILE A 195 4.52 8.57 0.65
C ILE A 195 5.18 8.37 2.00
N SER A 196 5.18 9.40 2.82
CA SER A 196 5.69 9.35 4.19
C SER A 196 4.74 10.04 5.14
N ILE A 197 4.66 9.51 6.35
CA ILE A 197 3.98 10.18 7.45
C ILE A 197 4.64 11.54 7.76
N GLY A 198 5.95 11.66 7.50
CA GLY A 198 6.69 12.91 7.65
C GLY A 198 6.28 14.04 6.70
N PHE A 199 5.44 13.76 5.66
CA PHE A 199 4.86 14.81 4.83
C PHE A 199 3.61 15.45 5.45
N ILE A 200 3.00 14.79 6.44
CA ILE A 200 1.72 15.20 7.04
C ILE A 200 1.94 15.77 8.45
N VAL A 201 2.90 15.20 9.18
CA VAL A 201 3.22 15.60 10.55
C VAL A 201 4.35 16.61 10.54
N GLU A 202 4.16 17.74 11.22
CA GLU A 202 5.22 18.74 11.36
C GLU A 202 6.29 18.22 12.35
N PRO A 203 7.59 18.38 12.04
CA PRO A 203 8.68 17.85 12.87
C PRO A 203 8.65 18.34 14.31
N GLU A 204 8.08 19.54 14.54
CA GLU A 204 8.00 20.23 15.84
C GLU A 204 6.78 19.82 16.67
N GLN A 205 5.80 19.17 16.06
CA GLN A 205 4.66 18.65 16.77
C GLN A 205 5.00 17.28 17.36
N ALA A 206 5.19 17.24 18.67
CA ALA A 206 5.21 15.98 19.43
C ALA A 206 3.84 15.30 19.26
N VAL A 207 3.66 14.53 18.20
CA VAL A 207 2.40 13.83 17.92
C VAL A 207 2.33 12.62 18.84
N VAL A 208 1.61 12.75 19.94
CA VAL A 208 1.25 11.62 20.80
C VAL A 208 0.17 10.79 20.08
N LEU A 209 0.56 10.09 19.01
CA LEU A 209 -0.31 9.12 18.36
C LEU A 209 -0.13 7.76 19.03
N ARG A 210 -1.22 7.22 19.58
CA ARG A 210 -1.26 5.84 20.08
C ARG A 210 -1.38 4.85 18.92
N GLY A 211 -0.90 3.60 19.12
CA GLY A 211 -0.86 2.54 18.10
C GLY A 211 -2.09 2.42 17.17
N PRO A 212 -3.35 2.45 17.68
CA PRO A 212 -4.53 2.36 16.83
C PRO A 212 -4.69 3.47 15.79
N ARG A 213 -4.23 4.71 16.11
CA ARG A 213 -4.24 5.83 15.15
C ARG A 213 -3.20 5.67 14.05
N LEU A 214 -2.06 5.07 14.39
CA LEU A 214 -0.99 4.77 13.43
C LEU A 214 -1.42 3.74 12.40
N GLY A 215 -2.08 2.68 12.85
CA GLY A 215 -2.67 1.70 11.96
C GLY A 215 -3.70 2.31 11.01
N GLY A 216 -4.50 3.29 11.49
CA GLY A 216 -5.43 4.06 10.67
C GLY A 216 -4.73 4.85 9.57
N LEU A 217 -3.63 5.55 9.88
CA LEU A 217 -2.85 6.30 8.90
C LEU A 217 -2.19 5.40 7.86
N LEU A 218 -1.63 4.26 8.28
CA LEU A 218 -1.07 3.29 7.34
C LEU A 218 -2.14 2.77 6.35
N ARG A 219 -3.33 2.42 6.85
CA ARG A 219 -4.46 2.05 5.98
C ARG A 219 -4.82 3.17 5.01
N GLN A 220 -4.86 4.42 5.48
CA GLN A 220 -5.13 5.58 4.64
C GLN A 220 -4.07 5.74 3.55
N PHE A 221 -2.77 5.62 3.85
CA PHE A 221 -1.70 5.68 2.84
C PHE A 221 -1.81 4.57 1.81
N ILE A 222 -2.23 3.40 2.23
CA ILE A 222 -2.45 2.27 1.34
C ILE A 222 -3.69 2.51 0.46
N GLN A 223 -4.83 2.91 1.05
CA GLN A 223 -6.13 2.95 0.38
C GLN A 223 -6.42 4.28 -0.33
N ASP A 224 -5.95 5.41 0.24
CA ASP A 224 -6.28 6.75 -0.23
C ASP A 224 -5.16 7.39 -1.06
N CYS A 225 -4.04 6.71 -1.24
CA CYS A 225 -3.00 7.13 -2.17
C CYS A 225 -3.28 6.59 -3.57
N LEU A 226 -3.14 7.47 -4.58
CA LEU A 226 -3.23 7.13 -6.00
C LEU A 226 -1.92 6.49 -6.47
N TRP A 227 -1.71 5.25 -6.09
CA TRP A 227 -0.60 4.49 -6.59
C TRP A 227 -0.76 4.20 -8.08
N PRO A 228 0.25 4.46 -8.92
CA PRO A 228 0.24 3.95 -10.30
C PRO A 228 0.39 2.42 -10.30
N GLU A 229 0.43 1.81 -11.48
CA GLU A 229 0.88 0.42 -11.59
C GLU A 229 2.29 0.30 -11.04
N LEU A 230 2.51 -0.63 -10.11
CA LEU A 230 3.79 -0.88 -9.46
C LEU A 230 4.18 -2.36 -9.57
N ASP A 231 5.47 -2.60 -9.86
CA ASP A 231 6.06 -3.93 -9.74
C ASP A 231 6.36 -4.25 -8.27
N PHE A 232 6.81 -3.24 -7.52
CA PHE A 232 7.14 -3.36 -6.10
C PHE A 232 6.63 -2.16 -5.29
N LEU A 233 6.02 -2.44 -4.15
CA LEU A 233 5.75 -1.45 -3.11
C LEU A 233 6.57 -1.83 -1.87
N VAL A 234 7.57 -1.04 -1.54
CA VAL A 234 8.40 -1.20 -0.36
C VAL A 234 7.77 -0.42 0.80
N ILE A 235 7.60 -1.06 1.95
CA ILE A 235 7.01 -0.45 3.14
C ILE A 235 8.04 -0.49 4.27
N ASP A 236 8.54 0.68 4.64
CA ASP A 236 9.45 0.89 5.77
C ASP A 236 8.65 0.92 7.07
N LEU A 237 8.73 -0.14 7.88
CA LEU A 237 7.96 -0.29 9.10
C LEU A 237 8.67 0.33 10.29
N PRO A 238 7.98 0.76 11.36
CA PRO A 238 8.64 1.12 12.60
C PRO A 238 9.36 -0.11 13.20
N PRO A 239 10.39 0.11 14.02
CA PRO A 239 11.11 -1.00 14.66
C PRO A 239 10.24 -1.75 15.68
N GLY A 240 10.55 -3.02 15.91
CA GLY A 240 9.92 -3.86 16.93
C GLY A 240 8.78 -4.73 16.38
N THR A 241 7.86 -5.12 17.28
CA THR A 241 6.75 -6.07 17.05
C THR A 241 5.39 -5.44 17.38
N GLY A 242 5.16 -4.21 16.96
CA GLY A 242 3.99 -3.44 17.35
C GLY A 242 2.75 -3.66 16.48
N ASP A 243 1.70 -2.90 16.80
CA ASP A 243 0.38 -2.95 16.11
C ASP A 243 0.46 -2.60 14.62
N ILE A 244 1.50 -1.86 14.18
CA ILE A 244 1.63 -1.41 12.80
C ILE A 244 1.95 -2.58 11.86
N GLN A 245 2.85 -3.48 12.26
CA GLN A 245 3.19 -4.68 11.51
C GLN A 245 1.96 -5.57 11.34
N LEU A 246 1.18 -5.75 12.41
CA LEU A 246 -0.06 -6.51 12.37
C LEU A 246 -1.11 -5.80 11.49
N THR A 247 -1.25 -4.48 11.61
CA THR A 247 -2.15 -3.69 10.75
C THR A 247 -1.80 -3.83 9.29
N LEU A 248 -0.50 -3.84 8.93
CA LEU A 248 -0.06 -4.02 7.55
C LEU A 248 -0.59 -5.32 6.96
N VAL A 249 -0.31 -6.46 7.62
CA VAL A 249 -0.72 -7.79 7.13
C VAL A 249 -2.23 -8.01 7.12
N GLN A 250 -2.96 -7.24 7.93
CA GLN A 250 -4.43 -7.17 7.93
C GLN A 250 -5.01 -6.26 6.84
N THR A 251 -4.19 -5.42 6.24
CA THR A 251 -4.64 -4.44 5.25
C THR A 251 -4.31 -4.86 3.82
N VAL A 252 -3.15 -5.46 3.61
CA VAL A 252 -2.66 -5.87 2.27
C VAL A 252 -2.02 -7.26 2.30
N PRO A 253 -2.05 -7.99 1.17
CA PRO A 253 -1.38 -9.28 1.04
C PRO A 253 0.13 -9.05 0.86
N VAL A 254 0.88 -8.98 1.95
CA VAL A 254 2.34 -8.77 1.93
C VAL A 254 3.02 -9.97 1.26
N THR A 255 3.77 -9.72 0.18
CA THR A 255 4.49 -10.77 -0.57
C THR A 255 5.56 -11.43 0.29
N GLY A 256 6.24 -10.64 1.12
CA GLY A 256 7.20 -11.13 2.10
C GLY A 256 7.91 -10.00 2.84
N ALA A 257 8.64 -10.35 3.89
CA ALA A 257 9.38 -9.41 4.73
C ALA A 257 10.89 -9.53 4.54
N ILE A 258 11.58 -8.41 4.57
CA ILE A 258 13.05 -8.31 4.66
C ILE A 258 13.39 -7.88 6.07
N MET A 259 14.24 -8.67 6.75
CA MET A 259 14.71 -8.35 8.08
C MET A 259 16.04 -7.61 8.03
N VAL A 260 16.10 -6.43 8.67
CA VAL A 260 17.33 -5.63 8.80
C VAL A 260 17.86 -5.74 10.21
N THR A 261 19.13 -6.09 10.34
CA THR A 261 19.85 -6.18 11.63
C THR A 261 21.27 -5.69 11.50
N THR A 262 21.94 -5.50 12.63
CA THR A 262 23.40 -5.37 12.72
C THR A 262 23.98 -6.68 13.27
N PRO A 263 25.31 -6.94 13.15
CA PRO A 263 25.90 -8.19 13.65
C PRO A 263 25.79 -8.41 15.17
N GLN A 264 25.48 -7.37 15.95
CA GLN A 264 25.38 -7.45 17.41
C GLN A 264 24.34 -8.46 17.87
N GLU A 265 24.68 -9.32 18.83
CA GLU A 265 23.77 -10.33 19.36
C GLU A 265 22.45 -9.75 19.90
N VAL A 266 22.51 -8.61 20.60
CA VAL A 266 21.31 -7.92 21.10
C VAL A 266 20.40 -7.44 19.97
N ALA A 267 20.94 -7.08 18.80
CA ALA A 267 20.13 -6.69 17.63
C ALA A 267 19.51 -7.93 16.97
N VAL A 268 20.24 -9.04 16.92
CA VAL A 268 19.76 -10.31 16.38
C VAL A 268 18.64 -10.89 17.24
N ILE A 269 18.76 -10.88 18.57
CA ILE A 269 17.72 -11.35 19.48
C ILE A 269 16.39 -10.57 19.26
N ASP A 270 16.47 -9.25 19.13
CA ASP A 270 15.28 -8.44 18.87
C ASP A 270 14.74 -8.66 17.44
N ALA A 271 15.62 -8.86 16.45
CA ALA A 271 15.22 -9.20 15.09
C ALA A 271 14.51 -10.56 15.01
N VAL A 272 14.92 -11.55 15.80
CA VAL A 272 14.24 -12.85 15.90
C VAL A 272 12.80 -12.68 16.40
N LYS A 273 12.57 -11.81 17.40
CA LYS A 273 11.21 -11.53 17.88
C LYS A 273 10.34 -10.92 16.77
N ALA A 274 10.88 -9.92 16.04
CA ALA A 274 10.18 -9.28 14.94
C ALA A 274 9.91 -10.26 13.78
N MET A 275 10.87 -11.11 13.44
CA MET A 275 10.73 -12.18 12.46
C MET A 275 9.63 -13.16 12.82
N ASN A 276 9.62 -13.64 14.06
CA ASN A 276 8.63 -14.61 14.53
C ASN A 276 7.20 -14.09 14.43
N MET A 277 6.96 -12.79 14.56
CA MET A 277 5.63 -12.20 14.34
C MET A 277 5.14 -12.43 12.90
N PHE A 278 6.01 -12.29 11.89
CA PHE A 278 5.64 -12.55 10.50
C PHE A 278 5.41 -14.04 10.22
N LEU A 279 6.12 -14.91 10.94
CA LEU A 279 6.05 -16.37 10.79
C LEU A 279 4.91 -17.02 11.62
N LEU A 280 4.17 -16.26 12.43
CA LEU A 280 3.01 -16.78 13.17
C LEU A 280 2.05 -17.49 12.19
N PRO A 281 1.48 -18.66 12.55
CA PRO A 281 0.60 -19.43 11.64
C PRO A 281 -0.59 -18.66 11.09
N ASN A 282 -1.11 -17.72 11.87
CA ASN A 282 -2.21 -16.84 11.49
C ASN A 282 -1.77 -15.61 10.66
N VAL A 283 -0.48 -15.30 10.57
CA VAL A 283 0.10 -14.21 9.77
C VAL A 283 0.71 -14.75 8.49
N ASN A 284 1.58 -15.75 8.61
CA ASN A 284 2.18 -16.54 7.53
C ASN A 284 2.78 -15.70 6.39
N VAL A 285 3.55 -14.66 6.75
CA VAL A 285 4.30 -13.84 5.80
C VAL A 285 5.73 -14.37 5.72
N PRO A 286 6.20 -14.85 4.55
CA PRO A 286 7.54 -15.43 4.42
C PRO A 286 8.63 -14.36 4.57
N ILE A 287 9.79 -14.77 5.08
CA ILE A 287 10.99 -13.93 5.12
C ILE A 287 11.75 -14.09 3.81
N LEU A 288 11.77 -13.01 2.99
CA LEU A 288 12.48 -12.99 1.71
C LEU A 288 13.99 -13.04 1.88
N GLY A 289 14.48 -12.50 2.99
CA GLY A 289 15.88 -12.49 3.32
C GLY A 289 16.25 -11.54 4.43
N VAL A 290 17.53 -11.56 4.76
CA VAL A 290 18.14 -10.74 5.80
C VAL A 290 19.16 -9.78 5.19
N VAL A 291 19.13 -8.53 5.63
CA VAL A 291 20.18 -7.53 5.35
C VAL A 291 20.93 -7.29 6.64
N GLU A 292 22.21 -7.66 6.66
CA GLU A 292 23.12 -7.32 7.76
C GLU A 292 23.77 -5.98 7.45
N ASN A 293 23.32 -4.93 8.13
CA ASN A 293 23.87 -3.59 7.98
C ASN A 293 24.98 -3.35 9.00
N MET A 294 25.90 -2.42 8.70
CA MET A 294 27.07 -2.10 9.54
C MET A 294 27.93 -3.34 9.83
N SER A 295 28.06 -4.23 8.83
CA SER A 295 28.72 -5.53 8.96
C SER A 295 30.22 -5.41 9.29
N TRP A 296 30.88 -4.39 8.74
CA TRP A 296 32.27 -4.04 9.05
C TRP A 296 32.53 -2.57 8.71
N PHE A 297 33.63 -2.06 9.21
CA PHE A 297 34.20 -0.77 8.85
C PHE A 297 35.53 -0.95 8.13
N THR A 298 35.77 -0.19 7.07
CA THR A 298 37.04 -0.12 6.37
C THR A 298 37.49 1.34 6.36
N PRO A 299 38.62 1.68 7.04
CA PRO A 299 39.20 3.01 6.95
C PRO A 299 39.72 3.32 5.53
N GLU A 300 39.62 4.58 5.11
CA GLU A 300 40.12 4.99 3.79
C GLU A 300 41.63 4.77 3.65
N GLU A 301 42.38 4.93 4.74
CA GLU A 301 43.84 4.77 4.81
C GLU A 301 44.26 3.28 4.73
N LEU A 302 43.34 2.36 5.00
CA LEU A 302 43.56 0.92 5.04
C LEU A 302 42.45 0.16 4.27
N PRO A 303 42.35 0.32 2.96
CA PRO A 303 41.22 -0.15 2.18
C PRO A 303 41.06 -1.70 2.17
N ASP A 304 42.13 -2.43 2.44
CA ASP A 304 42.10 -3.90 2.51
C ASP A 304 41.71 -4.45 3.89
N ASN A 305 41.59 -3.58 4.92
CA ASN A 305 41.33 -4.00 6.27
C ASN A 305 39.83 -3.91 6.59
N LYS A 306 39.28 -4.94 7.24
CA LYS A 306 37.90 -4.97 7.73
C LYS A 306 37.88 -5.08 9.25
N TYR A 307 37.27 -4.08 9.88
CA TYR A 307 37.09 -4.03 11.33
C TYR A 307 35.63 -4.34 11.69
N TYR A 308 35.41 -5.42 12.40
CA TYR A 308 34.06 -5.89 12.78
C TYR A 308 33.63 -5.25 14.10
N LEU A 309 33.33 -3.96 14.09
CA LEU A 309 33.01 -3.16 15.26
C LEU A 309 31.81 -3.67 16.06
N PHE A 310 30.86 -4.27 15.37
CA PHE A 310 29.61 -4.78 15.94
C PHE A 310 29.55 -6.33 16.01
N GLY A 311 30.68 -7.01 15.87
CA GLY A 311 30.74 -8.45 15.80
C GLY A 311 30.63 -8.98 14.38
N LYS A 312 30.38 -10.28 14.22
CA LYS A 312 30.37 -10.98 12.93
C LYS A 312 29.34 -12.10 12.92
N GLY A 313 28.64 -12.26 11.78
CA GLY A 313 27.79 -13.43 11.51
C GLY A 313 26.39 -13.38 12.12
N GLY A 314 25.98 -12.26 12.72
CA GLY A 314 24.63 -12.12 13.30
C GLY A 314 23.54 -12.20 12.24
N GLY A 315 23.73 -11.57 11.08
CA GLY A 315 22.80 -11.67 9.96
C GLY A 315 22.69 -13.09 9.41
N GLU A 316 23.81 -13.82 9.32
CA GLU A 316 23.81 -15.22 8.90
C GLU A 316 23.04 -16.12 9.89
N GLN A 317 23.19 -15.87 11.17
CA GLN A 317 22.43 -16.56 12.21
C GLN A 317 20.92 -16.32 12.04
N LEU A 318 20.51 -15.06 11.85
CA LEU A 318 19.11 -14.69 11.63
C LEU A 318 18.57 -15.32 10.34
N ALA A 319 19.34 -15.32 9.25
CA ALA A 319 18.96 -15.92 7.99
C ALA A 319 18.72 -17.44 8.10
N ARG A 320 19.59 -18.15 8.85
CA ARG A 320 19.37 -19.58 9.15
C ARG A 320 18.09 -19.83 9.93
N LEU A 321 17.83 -19.01 10.96
CA LEU A 321 16.59 -19.12 11.76
C LEU A 321 15.33 -18.81 10.95
N ALA A 322 15.45 -17.96 9.94
CA ALA A 322 14.38 -17.59 9.02
C ALA A 322 14.21 -18.58 7.85
N GLU A 323 15.01 -19.63 7.76
CA GLU A 323 15.11 -20.53 6.60
C GLU A 323 15.24 -19.75 5.28
N SER A 324 15.99 -18.65 5.32
CA SER A 324 16.15 -17.68 4.24
C SER A 324 17.63 -17.41 3.95
N SER A 325 17.93 -16.41 3.13
CA SER A 325 19.28 -16.06 2.71
C SER A 325 19.68 -14.63 3.10
N ILE A 326 20.99 -14.38 3.14
CA ILE A 326 21.53 -13.04 3.21
C ILE A 326 21.32 -12.37 1.85
N LEU A 327 20.57 -11.25 1.82
CA LEU A 327 20.40 -10.43 0.63
C LEU A 327 21.60 -9.52 0.40
N ALA A 328 22.14 -8.96 1.49
CA ALA A 328 23.35 -8.14 1.48
C ALA A 328 23.98 -8.05 2.86
N GLN A 329 25.32 -7.85 2.87
CA GLN A 329 26.09 -7.36 4.00
C GLN A 329 26.62 -5.98 3.62
N ILE A 330 26.20 -4.95 4.35
CA ILE A 330 26.49 -3.54 4.04
C ILE A 330 27.52 -3.03 5.04
N PRO A 331 28.68 -2.55 4.60
CA PRO A 331 29.66 -1.97 5.49
C PRO A 331 29.20 -0.63 6.08
N LEU A 332 29.77 -0.25 7.22
CA LEU A 332 29.64 1.08 7.78
C LEU A 332 30.54 2.04 6.98
N VAL A 333 29.92 2.95 6.23
CA VAL A 333 30.63 3.92 5.38
C VAL A 333 30.05 5.32 5.62
N GLN A 334 30.92 6.30 5.86
CA GLN A 334 30.51 7.68 6.14
C GLN A 334 29.71 8.29 4.99
N SER A 335 30.12 8.05 3.76
CA SER A 335 29.44 8.60 2.57
C SER A 335 27.99 8.15 2.41
N VAL A 336 27.58 7.01 2.98
CA VAL A 336 26.16 6.58 2.99
C VAL A 336 25.31 7.47 3.89
N ARG A 337 25.84 7.84 5.07
CA ARG A 337 25.20 8.79 5.98
C ARG A 337 25.08 10.16 5.30
N GLU A 338 26.18 10.67 4.77
CA GLU A 338 26.21 11.97 4.10
C GLU A 338 25.27 12.02 2.90
N ALA A 339 25.22 10.96 2.11
CA ALA A 339 24.31 10.80 1.00
C ALA A 339 22.83 10.89 1.46
N GLY A 340 22.50 10.20 2.55
CA GLY A 340 21.15 10.25 3.15
C GLY A 340 20.80 11.66 3.67
N ASP A 341 21.73 12.31 4.36
CA ASP A 341 21.54 13.67 4.91
C ASP A 341 21.34 14.72 3.79
N MET A 342 21.99 14.52 2.63
CA MET A 342 21.85 15.39 1.46
C MET A 342 20.63 15.07 0.58
N GLY A 343 19.84 14.06 0.89
CA GLY A 343 18.69 13.65 0.09
C GLY A 343 19.06 13.01 -1.26
N LEU A 344 20.26 12.49 -1.37
CA LEU A 344 20.80 11.84 -2.55
C LEU A 344 21.27 10.41 -2.21
N PRO A 345 20.37 9.42 -2.12
CA PRO A 345 20.68 8.06 -1.71
C PRO A 345 21.89 7.47 -2.44
N ALA A 346 22.70 6.65 -1.74
CA ALA A 346 23.89 6.03 -2.32
C ALA A 346 23.58 5.24 -3.60
N ALA A 347 22.41 4.59 -3.67
CA ALA A 347 21.96 3.88 -4.87
C ALA A 347 21.60 4.81 -6.05
N ALA A 348 21.33 6.09 -5.80
CA ALA A 348 21.06 7.09 -6.85
C ALA A 348 22.34 7.69 -7.43
N GLN A 349 23.50 7.51 -6.79
CA GLN A 349 24.75 8.10 -7.19
C GLN A 349 25.55 7.15 -8.07
N GLN A 350 25.85 7.59 -9.32
CA GLN A 350 26.74 6.84 -10.18
C GLN A 350 28.16 6.80 -9.60
N GLY A 351 28.73 5.60 -9.51
CA GLY A 351 30.11 5.43 -9.00
C GLY A 351 30.24 5.45 -7.47
N HIS A 352 29.13 5.55 -6.71
CA HIS A 352 29.21 5.38 -5.25
C HIS A 352 29.73 4.00 -4.88
N ILE A 353 30.64 3.93 -3.90
CA ILE A 353 31.34 2.69 -3.51
C ILE A 353 30.38 1.53 -3.14
N LEU A 354 29.18 1.85 -2.64
CA LEU A 354 28.18 0.83 -2.27
C LEU A 354 27.10 0.62 -3.32
N SER A 355 27.12 1.33 -4.46
CA SER A 355 26.09 1.18 -5.49
C SER A 355 25.98 -0.26 -5.98
N GLY A 356 27.12 -0.97 -6.12
CA GLY A 356 27.16 -2.39 -6.47
C GLY A 356 26.50 -3.30 -5.41
N ILE A 357 26.71 -3.02 -4.12
CA ILE A 357 26.09 -3.78 -3.02
C ILE A 357 24.59 -3.61 -3.01
N PHE A 358 24.09 -2.37 -3.15
CA PHE A 358 22.65 -2.09 -3.19
C PHE A 358 21.99 -2.65 -4.45
N SER A 359 22.66 -2.57 -5.60
CA SER A 359 22.18 -3.21 -6.84
C SER A 359 22.08 -4.74 -6.67
N LYS A 360 23.09 -5.38 -6.07
CA LYS A 360 23.07 -6.82 -5.81
C LYS A 360 21.98 -7.20 -4.80
N MET A 361 21.77 -6.38 -3.76
CA MET A 361 20.66 -6.55 -2.80
C MET A 361 19.31 -6.56 -3.52
N ALA A 362 19.08 -5.58 -4.43
CA ALA A 362 17.85 -5.52 -5.20
C ALA A 362 17.66 -6.76 -6.10
N GLN A 363 18.71 -7.19 -6.82
CA GLN A 363 18.68 -8.40 -7.64
C GLN A 363 18.36 -9.65 -6.81
N ASN A 364 19.02 -9.82 -5.65
CA ASN A 364 18.75 -10.92 -4.74
C ASN A 364 17.31 -10.89 -4.22
N THR A 365 16.78 -9.70 -3.90
CA THR A 365 15.39 -9.51 -3.47
C THR A 365 14.41 -9.94 -4.57
N VAL A 366 14.63 -9.49 -5.82
CA VAL A 366 13.81 -9.91 -6.97
C VAL A 366 13.84 -11.42 -7.15
N HIS A 367 15.01 -12.02 -7.07
CA HIS A 367 15.16 -13.48 -7.19
C HIS A 367 14.39 -14.25 -6.10
N GLN A 368 14.45 -13.78 -4.84
CA GLN A 368 13.71 -14.41 -3.74
C GLN A 368 12.19 -14.25 -3.91
N ILE A 369 11.73 -13.12 -4.43
CA ILE A 369 10.30 -12.90 -4.73
C ILE A 369 9.84 -13.82 -5.85
N GLN A 370 10.61 -13.95 -6.93
CA GLN A 370 10.30 -14.89 -8.03
C GLN A 370 10.20 -16.31 -7.53
N LYS A 371 11.22 -16.78 -6.81
CA LYS A 371 11.23 -18.11 -6.20
C LYS A 371 10.03 -18.35 -5.29
N ARG A 372 9.69 -17.36 -4.44
CA ARG A 372 8.53 -17.43 -3.55
C ARG A 372 7.24 -17.55 -4.36
N ASN A 373 7.05 -16.72 -5.40
CA ASN A 373 5.83 -16.71 -6.22
C ASN A 373 5.65 -17.97 -7.07
N GLU A 374 6.76 -18.67 -7.41
CA GLU A 374 6.72 -19.98 -8.08
C GLU A 374 6.38 -21.13 -7.13
N LEU A 375 6.83 -21.06 -5.87
CA LEU A 375 6.74 -22.16 -4.91
C LEU A 375 5.55 -22.04 -3.94
N SER A 376 4.94 -20.91 -3.82
CA SER A 376 3.91 -20.63 -2.82
C SER A 376 2.71 -19.91 -3.41
N GLU A 377 1.52 -20.21 -2.89
CA GLU A 377 0.31 -19.44 -3.21
C GLU A 377 0.47 -17.96 -2.84
N PRO A 378 -0.27 -17.04 -3.50
CA PRO A 378 -0.31 -15.64 -3.11
C PRO A 378 -0.65 -15.48 -1.62
N THR A 379 0.04 -14.58 -0.95
CA THR A 379 -0.24 -14.25 0.46
C THR A 379 -1.65 -13.67 0.55
N ARG A 380 -2.39 -14.06 1.57
CA ARG A 380 -3.75 -13.57 1.84
C ARG A 380 -3.74 -12.51 2.92
N ILE A 381 -4.73 -11.60 2.89
CA ILE A 381 -4.95 -10.65 3.98
C ILE A 381 -5.33 -11.43 5.24
N VAL A 382 -4.66 -11.11 6.35
CA VAL A 382 -4.90 -11.77 7.64
C VAL A 382 -6.24 -11.31 8.21
N LYS A 383 -7.18 -12.24 8.38
CA LYS A 383 -8.44 -11.99 9.09
C LYS A 383 -8.24 -12.31 10.56
N VAL A 384 -8.30 -11.31 11.45
CA VAL A 384 -8.34 -11.56 12.90
C VAL A 384 -9.75 -11.99 13.25
N GLN A 385 -9.88 -13.19 13.80
CA GLN A 385 -11.11 -13.58 14.48
C GLN A 385 -11.20 -12.76 15.76
N SER A 386 -12.20 -11.88 15.83
CA SER A 386 -12.56 -11.09 17.01
C SER A 386 -13.14 -11.99 18.10
#